data_50bdbf4a17d8e23fb85079de6792118f
#
_entry.id   50bdbf4a17d8e23fb85079de6792118f
#
_cell.length_a   1.000
_cell.length_b   1.000
_cell.length_c   1.000
_cell.angle_alpha   90.00
_cell.angle_beta   90.00
_cell.angle_gamma   90.00
#
_symmetry.space_group_name_H-M   'P 1'
#
loop_
_entity.id
_entity.type
_entity.pdbx_description
1 polymer ?
#
loop_
_entity_poly.entity_id
_entity_poly.type
_entity_poly.pdbx_seq_one_letter_code
_entity_poly.pdbx_strand_id
1 'polypeptide(L)'
;NIDTLSSLLGIPMVPTSFKTGRGLEDLLREVIHIFESQEGHDNYYRHIHINHGHEIEDGIANIQKFLKGNDLLRLRYSTRWMALKLLENDKEAWRVADELPEAHQIREVSVLASRRVKEETGDDAETAIMDAKYGFIRGALQEAGYKVGHHDNTYHVTHKLDALVTNRWLGFPFFFALLFLMFEATFTLESKIGRASCRERV
;
A
#
# COMPACT_ATOMS: atom_id res chain seq x y z
N ASN A 1 8.93 6.17 16.86
CA ASN A 1 8.92 5.21 17.97
C ASN A 1 8.27 3.89 17.51
N ILE A 2 9.05 2.80 17.46
CA ILE A 2 8.59 1.49 16.97
C ILE A 2 7.60 0.87 17.96
N ASP A 3 7.83 1.03 19.26
CA ASP A 3 6.97 0.46 20.30
C ASP A 3 5.56 1.08 20.26
N THR A 4 5.48 2.41 20.07
CA THR A 4 4.19 3.10 19.88
C THR A 4 3.47 2.59 18.63
N LEU A 5 4.19 2.43 17.52
CA LEU A 5 3.62 1.92 16.28
C LEU A 5 3.15 0.47 16.43
N SER A 6 3.93 -0.38 17.10
CA SER A 6 3.57 -1.76 17.44
C SER A 6 2.27 -1.82 18.25
N SER A 7 2.15 -0.96 19.28
CA SER A 7 0.95 -0.90 20.13
C SER A 7 -0.27 -0.38 19.36
N LEU A 8 -0.11 0.60 18.48
CA LEU A 8 -1.18 1.14 17.64
C LEU A 8 -1.67 0.15 16.58
N LEU A 9 -0.76 -0.64 16.04
CA LEU A 9 -1.08 -1.66 15.02
C LEU A 9 -1.50 -3.00 15.66
N GLY A 10 -1.29 -3.19 16.98
CA GLY A 10 -1.59 -4.41 17.70
C GLY A 10 -0.78 -5.62 17.24
N ILE A 11 0.36 -5.39 16.59
CA ILE A 11 1.27 -6.42 16.09
C ILE A 11 2.71 -6.10 16.52
N PRO A 12 3.54 -7.10 16.83
CA PRO A 12 4.94 -6.87 17.14
C PRO A 12 5.70 -6.35 15.92
N MET A 13 6.58 -5.39 16.15
CA MET A 13 7.41 -4.81 15.10
C MET A 13 8.89 -4.98 15.44
N VAL A 14 9.60 -5.74 14.63
CA VAL A 14 11.02 -6.00 14.81
C VAL A 14 11.84 -5.29 13.73
N PRO A 15 12.70 -4.34 14.10
CA PRO A 15 13.57 -3.66 13.14
C PRO A 15 14.67 -4.60 12.66
N THR A 16 14.72 -4.85 11.36
CA THR A 16 15.73 -5.72 10.74
C THR A 16 16.56 -4.96 9.71
N SER A 17 17.82 -5.39 9.54
CA SER A 17 18.71 -4.87 8.50
C SER A 17 19.33 -6.02 7.72
N PHE A 18 18.99 -6.17 6.45
CA PHE A 18 19.53 -7.19 5.57
C PHE A 18 21.06 -7.09 5.43
N LYS A 19 21.58 -5.86 5.32
CA LYS A 19 23.02 -5.62 5.12
C LYS A 19 23.90 -6.09 6.29
N THR A 20 23.39 -6.01 7.51
CA THR A 20 24.16 -6.29 8.74
C THR A 20 23.70 -7.55 9.46
N GLY A 21 22.61 -8.17 9.04
CA GLY A 21 21.96 -9.28 9.74
C GLY A 21 21.32 -8.90 11.08
N ARG A 22 21.35 -7.61 11.45
CA ARG A 22 20.82 -7.13 12.73
C ARG A 22 19.31 -7.39 12.81
N GLY A 23 18.86 -7.85 13.97
CA GLY A 23 17.44 -8.06 14.27
C GLY A 23 16.86 -9.37 13.71
N LEU A 24 17.64 -10.21 13.03
CA LEU A 24 17.15 -11.47 12.48
C LEU A 24 16.82 -12.49 13.59
N GLU A 25 17.66 -12.58 14.59
CA GLU A 25 17.43 -13.47 15.75
C GLU A 25 16.20 -13.03 16.55
N ASP A 26 16.03 -11.72 16.73
CA ASP A 26 14.87 -11.16 17.42
C ASP A 26 13.57 -11.45 16.64
N LEU A 27 13.61 -11.32 15.30
CA LEU A 27 12.49 -11.67 14.44
C LEU A 27 12.12 -13.15 14.56
N LEU A 28 13.11 -14.07 14.51
CA LEU A 28 12.86 -15.49 14.65
C LEU A 28 12.31 -15.84 16.04
N ARG A 29 12.83 -15.21 17.08
CA ARG A 29 12.33 -15.38 18.45
C ARG A 29 10.88 -14.94 18.57
N GLU A 30 10.53 -13.80 17.95
CA GLU A 30 9.16 -13.28 17.98
C GLU A 30 8.19 -14.19 17.18
N VAL A 31 8.63 -14.73 16.04
CA VAL A 31 7.83 -15.71 15.28
C VAL A 31 7.54 -16.97 16.10
N ILE A 32 8.56 -17.52 16.80
CA ILE A 32 8.38 -18.68 17.68
C ILE A 32 7.42 -18.34 18.82
N HIS A 33 7.59 -17.18 19.45
CA HIS A 33 6.74 -16.71 20.54
C HIS A 33 5.28 -16.60 20.11
N ILE A 34 5.01 -16.04 18.93
CA ILE A 34 3.66 -15.95 18.37
C ILE A 34 3.07 -17.35 18.14
N PHE A 35 3.85 -18.25 17.56
CA PHE A 35 3.39 -19.62 17.27
C PHE A 35 3.03 -20.39 18.56
N GLU A 36 3.90 -20.34 19.55
CA GLU A 36 3.66 -20.99 20.86
C GLU A 36 2.48 -20.37 21.61
N SER A 37 2.29 -19.05 21.53
CA SER A 37 1.17 -18.34 22.17
C SER A 37 -0.19 -18.68 21.56
N GLN A 38 -0.25 -19.00 20.26
CA GLN A 38 -1.48 -19.42 19.60
C GLN A 38 -1.95 -20.81 20.07
N GLU A 39 -1.03 -21.70 20.44
CA GLU A 39 -1.37 -23.01 21.00
C GLU A 39 -1.93 -22.90 22.44
N GLY A 40 -1.58 -21.81 23.17
CA GLY A 40 -1.98 -21.59 24.56
C GLY A 40 -3.31 -20.87 24.78
N HIS A 41 -4.12 -20.58 23.78
CA HIS A 41 -5.39 -19.83 23.86
C HIS A 41 -5.28 -18.39 24.40
N ASP A 42 -4.12 -17.88 24.71
CA ASP A 42 -3.93 -16.47 25.04
C ASP A 42 -3.83 -15.66 23.75
N ASN A 43 -4.92 -14.92 23.43
CA ASN A 43 -4.95 -13.92 22.35
C ASN A 43 -4.01 -12.76 22.72
N TYR A 44 -2.71 -12.98 22.63
CA TYR A 44 -1.67 -12.00 22.95
C TYR A 44 -1.72 -10.78 22.02
N TYR A 45 -2.31 -10.92 20.84
CA TYR A 45 -2.40 -9.84 19.87
C TYR A 45 -3.81 -9.28 19.80
N ARG A 46 -3.91 -8.00 20.04
CA ARG A 46 -5.16 -7.26 19.89
C ARG A 46 -5.47 -7.10 18.40
N HIS A 47 -6.48 -7.79 17.91
CA HIS A 47 -6.99 -7.55 16.57
C HIS A 47 -7.53 -6.13 16.48
N ILE A 48 -6.75 -5.24 15.85
CA ILE A 48 -7.22 -3.89 15.58
C ILE A 48 -8.06 -3.94 14.30
N HIS A 49 -9.31 -3.55 14.43
CA HIS A 49 -10.20 -3.38 13.30
C HIS A 49 -10.20 -1.91 12.88
N ILE A 50 -9.73 -1.66 11.67
CA ILE A 50 -9.89 -0.34 11.05
C ILE A 50 -11.40 -0.13 10.83
N ASN A 51 -11.92 0.99 11.32
CA ASN A 51 -13.29 1.41 11.02
C ASN A 51 -13.29 2.07 9.64
N HIS A 52 -14.01 1.46 8.69
CA HIS A 52 -14.08 1.93 7.31
C HIS A 52 -15.27 2.88 7.06
N GLY A 53 -15.99 3.27 8.11
CA GLY A 53 -17.22 4.05 8.01
C GLY A 53 -18.48 3.18 8.06
N HIS A 54 -19.60 3.80 8.40
CA HIS A 54 -20.86 3.11 8.72
C HIS A 54 -21.33 2.20 7.56
N GLU A 55 -21.37 2.72 6.34
CA GLU A 55 -21.89 2.01 5.17
C GLU A 55 -21.08 0.76 4.81
N ILE A 56 -19.75 0.87 4.92
CA ILE A 56 -18.86 -0.27 4.65
C ILE A 56 -18.98 -1.29 5.78
N GLU A 57 -19.06 -0.86 7.04
CA GLU A 57 -19.21 -1.77 8.18
C GLU A 57 -20.53 -2.51 8.14
N ASP A 58 -21.61 -1.85 7.76
CA ASP A 58 -22.93 -2.47 7.53
C ASP A 58 -22.88 -3.48 6.37
N GLY A 59 -22.19 -3.12 5.28
CA GLY A 59 -21.95 -4.03 4.16
C GLY A 59 -21.21 -5.29 4.61
N ILE A 60 -20.11 -5.11 5.35
CA ILE A 60 -19.34 -6.22 5.93
C ILE A 60 -20.22 -7.10 6.81
N ALA A 61 -21.01 -6.52 7.72
CA ALA A 61 -21.87 -7.26 8.63
C ALA A 61 -22.92 -8.07 7.88
N ASN A 62 -23.52 -7.53 6.82
CA ASN A 62 -24.51 -8.20 5.99
C ASN A 62 -23.91 -9.38 5.21
N ILE A 63 -22.75 -9.20 4.58
CA ILE A 63 -22.04 -10.28 3.88
C ILE A 63 -21.64 -11.38 4.86
N GLN A 64 -21.13 -11.02 6.04
CA GLN A 64 -20.72 -11.98 7.07
C GLN A 64 -21.85 -12.92 7.53
N LYS A 65 -23.11 -12.50 7.45
CA LYS A 65 -24.26 -13.37 7.82
C LYS A 65 -24.28 -14.66 6.98
N PHE A 66 -23.92 -14.56 5.70
CA PHE A 66 -23.87 -15.71 4.80
C PHE A 66 -22.56 -16.48 4.93
N LEU A 67 -21.42 -15.79 5.15
CA LEU A 67 -20.12 -16.44 5.28
C LEU A 67 -19.96 -17.26 6.56
N LYS A 68 -20.63 -16.84 7.66
CA LYS A 68 -20.56 -17.52 8.97
C LYS A 68 -21.16 -18.92 8.97
N GLY A 69 -22.08 -19.22 8.07
CA GLY A 69 -22.69 -20.55 7.93
C GLY A 69 -21.76 -21.63 7.35
N ASN A 70 -20.59 -21.25 6.78
CA ASN A 70 -19.69 -22.17 6.16
C ASN A 70 -18.44 -22.41 7.01
N ASP A 71 -18.38 -23.59 7.67
CA ASP A 71 -17.28 -23.94 8.58
C ASP A 71 -15.95 -24.13 7.85
N LEU A 72 -15.94 -24.66 6.63
CA LEU A 72 -14.72 -24.84 5.83
C LEU A 72 -14.10 -23.50 5.44
N LEU A 73 -14.93 -22.50 5.13
CA LEU A 73 -14.46 -21.15 4.87
C LEU A 73 -13.83 -20.54 6.12
N ARG A 74 -14.49 -20.70 7.28
CA ARG A 74 -14.04 -20.14 8.56
C ARG A 74 -12.71 -20.71 9.05
N LEU A 75 -12.40 -21.96 8.70
CA LEU A 75 -11.10 -22.58 8.99
C LEU A 75 -9.95 -21.96 8.18
N ARG A 76 -10.25 -21.41 7.00
CA ARG A 76 -9.22 -20.85 6.10
C ARG A 76 -9.12 -19.35 6.14
N TYR A 77 -10.27 -18.67 6.30
CA TYR A 77 -10.34 -17.21 6.15
C TYR A 77 -11.16 -16.58 7.27
N SER A 78 -10.73 -15.40 7.73
CA SER A 78 -11.59 -14.55 8.56
C SER A 78 -12.80 -14.09 7.72
N THR A 79 -14.01 -14.28 8.24
CA THR A 79 -15.24 -13.86 7.55
C THR A 79 -15.29 -12.35 7.31
N ARG A 80 -14.69 -11.54 8.22
CA ARG A 80 -14.56 -10.10 8.04
C ARG A 80 -13.61 -9.76 6.90
N TRP A 81 -12.45 -10.42 6.86
CA TRP A 81 -11.48 -10.21 5.79
C TRP A 81 -12.08 -10.58 4.43
N MET A 82 -12.78 -11.72 4.36
CA MET A 82 -13.45 -12.15 3.13
C MET A 82 -14.51 -11.15 2.69
N ALA A 83 -15.37 -10.68 3.61
CA ALA A 83 -16.38 -9.68 3.30
C ALA A 83 -15.79 -8.37 2.78
N LEU A 84 -14.68 -7.92 3.39
CA LEU A 84 -13.95 -6.74 2.94
C LEU A 84 -13.39 -6.92 1.52
N LYS A 85 -12.81 -8.09 1.23
CA LYS A 85 -12.27 -8.42 -0.09
C LYS A 85 -13.35 -8.50 -1.17
N LEU A 86 -14.54 -8.97 -0.83
CA LEU A 86 -15.68 -8.98 -1.75
C LEU A 86 -16.16 -7.56 -2.07
N LEU A 87 -16.15 -6.64 -1.09
CA LEU A 87 -16.44 -5.23 -1.31
C LEU A 87 -15.35 -4.51 -2.12
N GLU A 88 -14.08 -4.89 -1.96
CA GLU A 88 -12.95 -4.44 -2.79
C GLU A 88 -12.98 -5.03 -4.22
N ASN A 89 -13.98 -5.85 -4.54
CA ASN A 89 -14.12 -6.55 -5.83
C ASN A 89 -12.89 -7.42 -6.19
N ASP A 90 -12.26 -8.04 -5.18
CA ASP A 90 -11.11 -8.90 -5.35
C ASP A 90 -11.48 -10.19 -6.09
N LYS A 91 -10.78 -10.50 -7.18
CA LYS A 91 -11.09 -11.63 -8.06
C LYS A 91 -10.96 -12.99 -7.39
N GLU A 92 -9.96 -13.15 -6.52
CA GLU A 92 -9.73 -14.42 -5.82
C GLU A 92 -10.79 -14.63 -4.73
N ALA A 93 -11.17 -13.56 -4.03
CA ALA A 93 -12.26 -13.63 -3.07
C ALA A 93 -13.59 -14.00 -3.74
N TRP A 94 -13.87 -13.44 -4.92
CA TRP A 94 -15.05 -13.83 -5.70
C TRP A 94 -15.01 -15.28 -6.17
N ARG A 95 -13.85 -15.77 -6.62
CA ARG A 95 -13.69 -17.16 -7.01
C ARG A 95 -14.04 -18.12 -5.86
N VAL A 96 -13.55 -17.81 -4.64
CA VAL A 96 -13.88 -18.62 -3.46
C VAL A 96 -15.35 -18.49 -3.08
N ALA A 97 -15.93 -17.30 -3.15
CA ALA A 97 -17.32 -17.07 -2.81
C ALA A 97 -18.31 -17.75 -3.81
N ASP A 98 -17.95 -17.82 -5.08
CA ASP A 98 -18.76 -18.46 -6.13
C ASP A 98 -18.85 -20.00 -5.96
N GLU A 99 -17.94 -20.62 -5.19
CA GLU A 99 -18.00 -22.03 -4.83
C GLU A 99 -18.96 -22.33 -3.65
N LEU A 100 -19.46 -21.28 -2.96
CA LEU A 100 -20.34 -21.44 -1.81
C LEU A 100 -21.81 -21.65 -2.23
N PRO A 101 -22.60 -22.39 -1.45
CA PRO A 101 -24.03 -22.55 -1.70
C PRO A 101 -24.80 -21.22 -1.74
N GLU A 102 -24.36 -20.23 -0.96
CA GLU A 102 -24.95 -18.92 -0.83
C GLU A 102 -24.38 -17.87 -1.80
N ALA A 103 -23.64 -18.28 -2.83
CA ALA A 103 -22.93 -17.40 -3.77
C ALA A 103 -23.83 -16.29 -4.35
N HIS A 104 -25.07 -16.64 -4.74
CA HIS A 104 -26.02 -15.68 -5.29
C HIS A 104 -26.39 -14.58 -4.28
N GLN A 105 -26.72 -14.97 -3.04
CA GLN A 105 -27.07 -14.03 -1.97
C GLN A 105 -25.88 -13.15 -1.58
N ILE A 106 -24.68 -13.72 -1.49
CA ILE A 106 -23.45 -12.98 -1.23
C ILE A 106 -23.22 -11.93 -2.30
N ARG A 107 -23.43 -12.28 -3.57
CA ARG A 107 -23.27 -11.36 -4.69
C ARG A 107 -24.28 -10.22 -4.64
N GLU A 108 -25.54 -10.53 -4.41
CA GLU A 108 -26.63 -9.55 -4.32
C GLU A 108 -26.35 -8.54 -3.18
N VAL A 109 -26.04 -9.03 -1.99
CA VAL A 109 -25.76 -8.18 -0.82
C VAL A 109 -24.50 -7.34 -1.03
N SER A 110 -23.45 -7.89 -1.65
CA SER A 110 -22.21 -7.16 -1.93
C SER A 110 -22.44 -6.03 -2.93
N VAL A 111 -23.22 -6.27 -3.99
CA VAL A 111 -23.57 -5.24 -4.98
C VAL A 111 -24.41 -4.13 -4.36
N LEU A 112 -25.40 -4.48 -3.51
CA LEU A 112 -26.22 -3.51 -2.80
C LEU A 112 -25.38 -2.66 -1.83
N ALA A 113 -24.46 -3.29 -1.09
CA ALA A 113 -23.55 -2.57 -0.19
C ALA A 113 -22.63 -1.62 -0.96
N SER A 114 -22.00 -2.07 -2.04
CA SER A 114 -21.14 -1.21 -2.87
C SER A 114 -21.91 -0.02 -3.47
N ARG A 115 -23.16 -0.21 -3.85
CA ARG A 115 -24.01 0.88 -4.35
C ARG A 115 -24.28 1.92 -3.26
N ARG A 116 -24.63 1.48 -2.03
CA ARG A 116 -24.85 2.40 -0.90
C ARG A 116 -23.61 3.20 -0.55
N VAL A 117 -22.45 2.54 -0.50
CA VAL A 117 -21.17 3.24 -0.29
C VAL A 117 -20.99 4.35 -1.34
N LYS A 118 -21.24 4.04 -2.62
CA LYS A 118 -21.10 5.02 -3.70
C LYS A 118 -22.11 6.18 -3.60
N GLU A 119 -23.34 5.91 -3.17
CA GLU A 119 -24.38 6.93 -3.00
C GLU A 119 -24.05 7.89 -1.86
N GLU A 120 -23.46 7.39 -0.76
CA GLU A 120 -23.12 8.17 0.44
C GLU A 120 -21.78 8.88 0.35
N THR A 121 -20.74 8.21 -0.18
CA THR A 121 -19.38 8.75 -0.22
C THR A 121 -19.01 9.45 -1.54
N GLY A 122 -19.72 9.13 -2.62
CA GLY A 122 -19.38 9.55 -3.97
C GLY A 122 -18.33 8.67 -4.65
N ASP A 123 -17.62 7.84 -3.88
CA ASP A 123 -16.56 6.96 -4.33
C ASP A 123 -17.02 5.50 -4.38
N ASP A 124 -16.33 4.67 -5.14
CA ASP A 124 -16.57 3.22 -5.09
C ASP A 124 -16.05 2.61 -3.77
N ALA A 125 -16.56 1.43 -3.43
CA ALA A 125 -16.22 0.76 -2.17
C ALA A 125 -14.72 0.46 -2.04
N GLU A 126 -14.04 0.14 -3.14
CA GLU A 126 -12.59 -0.11 -3.15
C GLU A 126 -11.81 1.15 -2.74
N THR A 127 -12.13 2.29 -3.35
CA THR A 127 -11.50 3.59 -3.03
C THR A 127 -11.78 4.01 -1.60
N ALA A 128 -13.04 3.91 -1.15
CA ALA A 128 -13.43 4.30 0.21
C ALA A 128 -12.73 3.43 1.29
N ILE A 129 -12.60 2.11 1.05
CA ILE A 129 -11.86 1.20 1.92
C ILE A 129 -10.37 1.55 1.94
N MET A 130 -9.80 1.85 0.78
CA MET A 130 -8.39 2.21 0.65
C MET A 130 -8.09 3.52 1.40
N ASP A 131 -8.95 4.53 1.25
CA ASP A 131 -8.81 5.82 1.94
C ASP A 131 -8.90 5.67 3.46
N ALA A 132 -9.79 4.84 3.96
CA ALA A 132 -9.89 4.53 5.38
C ALA A 132 -8.59 3.86 5.90
N LYS A 133 -8.04 2.89 5.16
CA LYS A 133 -6.77 2.23 5.49
C LYS A 133 -5.61 3.23 5.52
N TYR A 134 -5.49 4.08 4.52
CA TYR A 134 -4.43 5.10 4.47
C TYR A 134 -4.61 6.18 5.53
N GLY A 135 -5.84 6.54 5.84
CA GLY A 135 -6.16 7.46 6.94
C GLY A 135 -5.68 6.91 8.29
N PHE A 136 -5.97 5.64 8.56
CA PHE A 136 -5.51 4.95 9.76
C PHE A 136 -3.98 4.89 9.83
N ILE A 137 -3.31 4.49 8.74
CA ILE A 137 -1.85 4.41 8.66
C ILE A 137 -1.21 5.79 8.92
N ARG A 138 -1.73 6.85 8.29
CA ARG A 138 -1.24 8.22 8.52
C ARG A 138 -1.39 8.65 9.97
N GLY A 139 -2.54 8.36 10.58
CA GLY A 139 -2.79 8.64 11.99
C GLY A 139 -1.81 7.91 12.91
N ALA A 140 -1.62 6.60 12.71
CA ALA A 140 -0.69 5.78 13.48
C ALA A 140 0.77 6.25 13.33
N LEU A 141 1.21 6.61 12.13
CA LEU A 141 2.54 7.14 11.89
C LEU A 141 2.76 8.49 12.57
N GLN A 142 1.75 9.37 12.53
CA GLN A 142 1.81 10.68 13.17
C GLN A 142 1.89 10.53 14.69
N GLU A 143 1.10 9.65 15.29
CA GLU A 143 1.08 9.37 16.72
C GLU A 143 2.39 8.71 17.19
N ALA A 144 2.97 7.82 16.37
CA ALA A 144 4.27 7.24 16.62
C ALA A 144 5.45 8.24 16.49
N GLY A 145 5.15 9.51 16.20
CA GLY A 145 6.14 10.58 16.06
C GLY A 145 6.94 10.49 14.75
N TYR A 146 6.47 9.70 13.78
CA TYR A 146 7.02 9.72 12.44
C TYR A 146 6.59 11.03 11.77
N LYS A 147 7.51 11.97 11.73
CA LYS A 147 7.34 13.13 10.86
C LYS A 147 7.46 12.59 9.44
N VAL A 148 6.33 12.43 8.77
CA VAL A 148 6.32 12.35 7.30
C VAL A 148 7.04 13.63 6.88
N GLY A 149 8.34 13.49 6.57
CA GLY A 149 9.11 14.61 6.11
C GLY A 149 8.33 15.19 4.94
N HIS A 150 7.83 16.39 5.09
CA HIS A 150 7.40 17.19 3.98
C HIS A 150 8.64 17.39 3.11
N HIS A 151 8.93 16.42 2.26
CA HIS A 151 9.73 16.62 1.07
C HIS A 151 8.89 17.44 0.06
N ASP A 152 8.10 18.39 0.58
CA ASP A 152 7.23 19.20 -0.25
C ASP A 152 7.98 19.95 -1.36
N ASN A 153 9.20 20.38 -1.10
CA ASN A 153 9.97 21.08 -2.12
C ASN A 153 10.50 20.16 -3.23
N THR A 154 10.89 18.93 -2.91
CA THR A 154 11.42 18.01 -3.93
C THR A 154 10.29 17.45 -4.78
N TYR A 155 9.14 17.13 -4.19
CA TYR A 155 7.95 16.66 -4.93
C TYR A 155 7.41 17.73 -5.88
N HIS A 156 7.34 18.99 -5.44
CA HIS A 156 6.86 20.08 -6.30
C HIS A 156 7.77 20.34 -7.50
N VAL A 157 9.07 20.26 -7.32
CA VAL A 157 10.04 20.40 -8.42
C VAL A 157 9.96 19.21 -9.37
N THR A 158 9.95 17.99 -8.84
CA THR A 158 9.85 16.77 -9.63
C THR A 158 8.55 16.71 -10.41
N HIS A 159 7.43 17.05 -9.77
CA HIS A 159 6.11 17.07 -10.43
C HIS A 159 6.01 18.11 -11.53
N LYS A 160 6.59 19.31 -11.34
CA LYS A 160 6.64 20.34 -12.39
C LYS A 160 7.55 19.93 -13.55
N LEU A 161 8.68 19.29 -13.24
CA LEU A 161 9.59 18.79 -14.27
C LEU A 161 8.94 17.65 -15.05
N ASP A 162 8.29 16.74 -14.38
CA ASP A 162 7.55 15.62 -14.97
C ASP A 162 6.40 16.13 -15.86
N ALA A 163 5.62 17.07 -15.37
CA ALA A 163 4.57 17.72 -16.14
C ALA A 163 5.10 18.45 -17.40
N LEU A 164 6.31 19.03 -17.32
CA LEU A 164 6.95 19.68 -18.45
C LEU A 164 7.40 18.65 -19.50
N VAL A 165 8.07 17.58 -19.05
CA VAL A 165 8.61 16.51 -19.92
C VAL A 165 7.49 15.70 -20.54
N THR A 166 6.42 15.43 -19.79
CA THR A 166 5.28 14.61 -20.24
C THR A 166 4.26 15.44 -21.05
N ASN A 167 4.42 16.77 -21.11
CA ASN A 167 3.52 17.61 -21.90
C ASN A 167 3.64 17.33 -23.39
N ARG A 168 2.50 17.03 -24.03
CA ARG A 168 2.41 16.66 -25.46
C ARG A 168 3.06 17.67 -26.41
N TRP A 169 3.03 18.95 -26.08
CA TRP A 169 3.57 20.02 -26.93
C TRP A 169 4.96 20.49 -26.52
N LEU A 170 5.29 20.43 -25.24
CA LEU A 170 6.58 20.89 -24.70
C LEU A 170 7.61 19.77 -24.53
N GLY A 171 7.19 18.51 -24.46
CA GLY A 171 8.07 17.37 -24.30
C GLY A 171 9.03 17.19 -25.49
N PHE A 172 8.55 17.33 -26.72
CA PHE A 172 9.40 17.23 -27.92
C PHE A 172 10.47 18.33 -28.00
N PRO A 173 10.15 19.63 -27.88
CA PRO A 173 11.16 20.67 -27.86
C PRO A 173 12.16 20.51 -26.72
N PHE A 174 11.71 20.10 -25.53
CA PHE A 174 12.59 19.84 -24.39
C PHE A 174 13.55 18.67 -24.66
N PHE A 175 13.07 17.58 -25.24
CA PHE A 175 13.88 16.44 -25.64
C PHE A 175 14.97 16.84 -26.65
N PHE A 176 14.62 17.60 -27.70
CA PHE A 176 15.59 18.06 -28.68
C PHE A 176 16.60 19.05 -28.08
N ALA A 177 16.18 19.92 -27.18
CA ALA A 177 17.09 20.82 -26.46
C ALA A 177 18.11 20.04 -25.61
N LEU A 178 17.65 18.97 -24.94
CA LEU A 178 18.51 18.11 -24.14
C LEU A 178 19.49 17.31 -25.01
N LEU A 179 19.03 16.79 -26.15
CA LEU A 179 19.90 16.16 -27.13
C LEU A 179 20.96 17.12 -27.69
N PHE A 180 20.56 18.33 -28.06
CA PHE A 180 21.47 19.36 -28.54
C PHE A 180 22.55 19.69 -27.51
N LEU A 181 22.14 19.88 -26.23
CA LEU A 181 23.05 20.15 -25.14
C LEU A 181 24.05 18.99 -24.92
N MET A 182 23.57 17.74 -25.01
CA MET A 182 24.43 16.56 -24.94
C MET A 182 25.44 16.50 -26.04
N PHE A 183 25.05 16.79 -27.30
CA PHE A 183 25.97 16.86 -28.45
C PHE A 183 26.99 17.99 -28.26
N GLU A 184 26.54 19.19 -27.89
CA GLU A 184 27.44 20.33 -27.69
C GLU A 184 28.47 20.04 -26.56
N ALA A 185 28.04 19.42 -25.46
CA ALA A 185 28.94 19.01 -24.38
C ALA A 185 29.98 17.99 -24.85
N THR A 186 29.56 17.00 -25.65
CA THR A 186 30.46 15.97 -26.17
C THR A 186 31.53 16.57 -27.12
N PHE A 187 31.13 17.39 -28.06
CA PHE A 187 32.08 18.02 -29.02
C PHE A 187 32.99 19.05 -28.37
N THR A 188 32.46 19.81 -27.37
CA THR A 188 33.29 20.77 -26.64
C THR A 188 34.34 20.08 -25.76
N LEU A 189 33.99 18.94 -25.14
CA LEU A 189 34.90 18.14 -24.34
C LEU A 189 35.98 17.51 -25.25
N GLU A 190 35.61 16.93 -26.39
CA GLU A 190 36.53 16.32 -27.36
C GLU A 190 37.53 17.34 -27.88
N SER A 191 37.08 18.55 -28.27
CA SER A 191 37.93 19.64 -28.76
C SER A 191 38.94 20.13 -27.73
N LYS A 192 38.59 20.12 -26.41
CA LYS A 192 39.50 20.47 -25.34
C LYS A 192 40.52 19.38 -25.06
N ILE A 193 40.12 18.09 -25.09
CA ILE A 193 41.04 16.96 -24.89
C ILE A 193 42.02 16.84 -26.04
N GLY A 194 41.54 17.00 -27.28
CA GLY A 194 42.41 16.97 -28.49
C GLY A 194 43.46 18.07 -28.49
N ARG A 195 43.14 19.29 -28.03
CA ARG A 195 44.12 20.40 -27.89
C ARG A 195 45.16 20.17 -26.78
N ALA A 196 44.73 19.53 -25.66
CA ALA A 196 45.64 19.20 -24.59
C ALA A 196 46.69 18.14 -25.02
N SER A 197 46.24 17.11 -25.76
CA SER A 197 47.11 16.04 -26.25
C SER A 197 48.13 16.50 -27.32
N CYS A 198 47.79 17.51 -28.12
CA CYS A 198 48.73 18.09 -29.11
C CYS A 198 49.76 19.02 -28.50
N ARG A 199 49.55 19.53 -27.29
CA ARG A 199 50.52 20.45 -26.60
C ARG A 199 51.60 19.69 -25.84
N GLU A 200 51.47 18.41 -25.62
CA GLU A 200 52.46 17.58 -24.93
C GLU A 200 53.50 16.88 -25.86
N ARG A 201 53.43 17.14 -27.18
CA ARG A 201 54.36 16.56 -28.15
C ARG A 201 55.22 17.59 -28.87
N VAL A 202 55.69 18.62 -28.19
CA VAL A 202 56.74 19.51 -28.68
C VAL A 202 57.84 19.62 -27.65
#